data_b126c5642848133584e710b0b3711c32
#
_entry.id   b126c5642848133584e710b0b3711c32
#
_cell.length_a   1.000
_cell.length_b   1.000
_cell.length_c   1.000
_cell.angle_alpha   90.00
_cell.angle_beta   90.00
_cell.angle_gamma   90.00
#
_symmetry.space_group_name_H-M   'P 1'
#
loop_
_entity.id
_entity.type
_entity.pdbx_description
1 polymer ?
#
loop_
_entity_poly.entity_id
_entity_poly.type
_entity_poly.pdbx_seq_one_letter_code
_entity_poly.pdbx_strand_id
1 'polypeptide(L)'
;MVTVLVCGGRNYNDKQKLYSVLDQMHDVGGEPYHMEITEIVNGAATGADKLSSDWARERKKHNGTNIRLYGYPADWNQYGNSAGPIRNQAMIDARKPDVVVAFPGGIGTHNMCVKAQQANVPVVKID
;
A
#
# COMPACT_ATOMS: atom_id res chain seq x y z
N MET A 1 -14.77 4.09 5.11
CA MET A 1 -13.93 2.87 5.14
C MET A 1 -13.12 2.81 3.85
N VAL A 2 -11.81 2.71 3.99
CA VAL A 2 -10.92 2.88 2.84
C VAL A 2 -9.89 1.76 2.82
N THR A 3 -9.71 1.19 1.62
CA THR A 3 -8.62 0.25 1.32
C THR A 3 -7.49 1.03 0.67
N VAL A 4 -6.32 1.01 1.29
CA VAL A 4 -5.12 1.69 0.79
C VAL A 4 -4.11 0.65 0.33
N LEU A 5 -3.69 0.76 -0.93
CA LEU A 5 -2.58 -0.04 -1.44
C LEU A 5 -1.31 0.78 -1.35
N VAL A 6 -0.32 0.26 -0.65
CA VAL A 6 0.99 0.93 -0.50
C VAL A 6 2.01 0.23 -1.40
N CYS A 7 2.74 1.00 -2.17
CA CYS A 7 3.88 0.51 -2.94
C CYS A 7 5.07 1.45 -2.79
N GLY A 8 6.24 0.98 -3.21
CA GLY A 8 7.48 1.73 -3.10
C GLY A 8 8.68 0.81 -3.22
N GLY A 9 9.87 1.37 -3.09
CA GLY A 9 11.11 0.63 -3.25
C GLY A 9 11.37 -0.39 -2.15
N ARG A 10 12.05 -1.46 -2.52
CA ARG A 10 12.45 -2.51 -1.56
C ARG A 10 13.50 -2.02 -0.56
N ASN A 11 14.20 -0.95 -0.91
CA ASN A 11 15.20 -0.34 -0.04
C ASN A 11 14.69 0.94 0.63
N TYR A 12 13.41 1.28 0.42
CA TYR A 12 12.83 2.45 1.07
C TYR A 12 12.85 2.25 2.58
N ASN A 13 13.40 3.20 3.31
CA ASN A 13 13.62 3.06 4.75
C ASN A 13 13.19 4.28 5.56
N ASP A 14 12.51 5.24 4.97
CA ASP A 14 12.05 6.42 5.69
C ASP A 14 10.74 6.13 6.43
N LYS A 15 10.88 5.40 7.53
CA LYS A 15 9.75 5.00 8.38
C LYS A 15 8.95 6.20 8.87
N GLN A 16 9.64 7.26 9.30
CA GLN A 16 9.00 8.45 9.83
C GLN A 16 8.10 9.11 8.80
N LYS A 17 8.59 9.23 7.58
CA LYS A 17 7.82 9.81 6.47
C LYS A 17 6.61 8.94 6.14
N LEU A 18 6.79 7.64 5.99
CA LEU A 18 5.70 6.73 5.64
C LEU A 18 4.63 6.72 6.73
N TYR A 19 5.02 6.66 7.98
CA TYR A 19 4.07 6.70 9.10
C TYR A 19 3.31 8.02 9.12
N SER A 20 4.01 9.13 8.91
CA SER A 20 3.37 10.45 8.87
C SER A 20 2.32 10.54 7.77
N VAL A 21 2.64 10.05 6.57
CA VAL A 21 1.70 10.06 5.44
C VAL A 21 0.45 9.25 5.77
N LEU A 22 0.62 8.02 6.27
CA LEU A 22 -0.53 7.18 6.59
C LEU A 22 -1.33 7.70 7.78
N ASP A 23 -0.65 8.26 8.78
CA ASP A 23 -1.34 8.88 9.93
C ASP A 23 -2.20 10.07 9.50
N GLN A 24 -1.70 10.88 8.56
CA GLN A 24 -2.47 12.02 8.06
C GLN A 24 -3.69 11.58 7.26
N MET A 25 -3.59 10.45 6.57
CA MET A 25 -4.71 9.89 5.83
C MET A 25 -5.74 9.20 6.73
N HIS A 26 -5.25 8.59 7.81
CA HIS A 26 -6.07 7.77 8.69
C HIS A 26 -6.62 8.60 9.85
N ASP A 27 -7.93 8.80 9.85
CA ASP A 27 -8.58 9.52 10.93
C ASP A 27 -9.80 8.74 11.43
N VAL A 28 -9.76 8.37 12.70
CA VAL A 28 -10.89 7.74 13.40
C VAL A 28 -11.70 8.77 14.19
N GLY A 29 -11.31 10.03 14.16
CA GLY A 29 -11.89 11.09 14.97
C GLY A 29 -13.12 11.77 14.41
N GLY A 30 -13.51 11.46 13.18
CA GLY A 30 -14.76 11.92 12.63
C GLY A 30 -14.73 13.26 11.90
N GLU A 31 -13.58 13.75 11.49
CA GLU A 31 -13.53 14.90 10.57
C GLU A 31 -14.17 14.48 9.24
N PRO A 32 -15.09 15.29 8.67
CA PRO A 32 -15.89 14.85 7.53
C PRO A 32 -15.12 14.57 6.24
N TYR A 33 -13.88 15.05 6.15
CA TYR A 33 -13.07 14.87 4.93
C TYR A 33 -11.92 13.88 5.12
N HIS A 34 -11.77 13.32 6.32
CA HIS A 34 -10.74 12.32 6.58
C HIS A 34 -11.29 10.91 6.37
N MET A 35 -10.42 10.02 6.01
CA MET A 35 -10.79 8.64 5.73
C MET A 35 -10.32 7.73 6.85
N GLU A 36 -11.13 6.73 7.18
CA GLU A 36 -10.72 5.67 8.08
C GLU A 36 -10.14 4.54 7.24
N ILE A 37 -8.84 4.31 7.38
CA ILE A 37 -8.19 3.19 6.70
C ILE A 37 -8.57 1.90 7.42
N THR A 38 -9.22 1.00 6.70
CA THR A 38 -9.63 -0.30 7.25
C THR A 38 -8.86 -1.45 6.67
N GLU A 39 -8.17 -1.24 5.55
CA GLU A 39 -7.36 -2.28 4.92
C GLU A 39 -6.08 -1.68 4.33
N ILE A 40 -4.96 -2.35 4.58
CA ILE A 40 -3.68 -2.08 3.92
C ILE A 40 -3.37 -3.26 3.03
N VAL A 41 -3.08 -2.98 1.76
CA VAL A 41 -2.69 -3.98 0.76
C VAL A 41 -1.29 -3.65 0.28
N ASN A 42 -0.40 -4.64 0.24
CA ASN A 42 0.94 -4.45 -0.31
C ASN A 42 1.48 -5.75 -0.92
N GLY A 43 2.64 -5.65 -1.55
CA GLY A 43 3.26 -6.77 -2.27
C GLY A 43 4.09 -7.70 -1.40
N ALA A 44 4.05 -7.54 -0.09
CA ALA A 44 4.78 -8.38 0.86
C ALA A 44 6.30 -8.37 0.64
N ALA A 45 6.83 -7.30 0.06
CA ALA A 45 8.26 -7.12 -0.14
C ALA A 45 8.89 -6.41 1.06
N THR A 46 10.20 -6.21 1.02
CA THR A 46 10.91 -5.37 1.98
C THR A 46 10.65 -3.89 1.66
N GLY A 47 11.17 -2.99 2.49
CA GLY A 47 11.05 -1.56 2.24
C GLY A 47 9.67 -1.01 2.52
N ALA A 48 9.11 -0.28 1.57
CA ALA A 48 7.82 0.40 1.75
C ALA A 48 6.70 -0.58 2.13
N ASP A 49 6.65 -1.76 1.50
CA ASP A 49 5.64 -2.77 1.82
C ASP A 49 5.72 -3.18 3.29
N LYS A 50 6.92 -3.55 3.75
CA LYS A 50 7.12 -3.95 5.14
C LYS A 50 6.77 -2.84 6.12
N LEU A 51 7.18 -1.60 5.82
CA LEU A 51 6.87 -0.47 6.69
C LEU A 51 5.36 -0.22 6.78
N SER A 52 4.62 -0.39 5.70
CA SER A 52 3.17 -0.23 5.72
C SER A 52 2.49 -1.33 6.53
N SER A 53 3.01 -2.55 6.47
CA SER A 53 2.52 -3.66 7.31
C SER A 53 2.77 -3.38 8.78
N ASP A 54 3.97 -2.90 9.10
CA ASP A 54 4.32 -2.53 10.49
C ASP A 54 3.40 -1.42 10.99
N TRP A 55 3.14 -0.40 10.16
CA TRP A 55 2.22 0.67 10.52
C TRP A 55 0.83 0.14 10.87
N ALA A 56 0.29 -0.74 10.03
CA ALA A 56 -1.04 -1.32 10.26
C ALA A 56 -1.09 -2.10 11.58
N ARG A 57 -0.06 -2.89 11.87
CA ARG A 57 0.02 -3.67 13.11
C ARG A 57 0.13 -2.76 14.34
N GLU A 58 0.91 -1.70 14.26
CA GLU A 58 1.08 -0.76 15.37
C GLU A 58 -0.20 0.02 15.64
N ARG A 59 -0.89 0.47 14.61
CA ARG A 59 -2.14 1.21 14.78
C ARG A 59 -3.22 0.31 15.38
N LYS A 60 -3.33 -0.93 14.93
CA LYS A 60 -4.25 -1.89 15.53
C LYS A 60 -3.96 -2.09 17.00
N LYS A 61 -2.67 -2.21 17.36
CA LYS A 61 -2.26 -2.47 18.73
C LYS A 61 -2.55 -1.30 19.67
N HIS A 62 -2.23 -0.08 19.23
CA HIS A 62 -2.28 1.11 20.10
C HIS A 62 -3.64 1.77 20.15
N ASN A 63 -4.35 1.78 19.04
CA ASN A 63 -5.59 2.55 18.91
C ASN A 63 -6.85 1.69 18.90
N GLY A 64 -6.71 0.38 18.99
CA GLY A 64 -7.86 -0.53 18.89
C GLY A 64 -8.50 -0.57 17.51
N THR A 65 -7.90 0.10 16.53
CA THR A 65 -8.43 0.12 15.15
C THR A 65 -8.22 -1.23 14.50
N ASN A 66 -9.27 -1.74 13.86
CA ASN A 66 -9.20 -3.04 13.18
C ASN A 66 -8.78 -2.86 11.72
N ILE A 67 -7.47 -2.68 11.50
CA ILE A 67 -6.91 -2.58 10.15
C ILE A 67 -6.52 -3.97 9.67
N ARG A 68 -7.14 -4.41 8.57
CA ARG A 68 -6.81 -5.70 7.95
C ARG A 68 -5.61 -5.52 7.03
N LEU A 69 -4.74 -6.53 7.02
CA LEU A 69 -3.50 -6.48 6.24
C LEU A 69 -3.50 -7.61 5.22
N TYR A 70 -3.33 -7.26 3.95
CA TYR A 70 -3.28 -8.21 2.85
C TYR A 70 -1.95 -8.09 2.12
N GLY A 71 -1.13 -9.15 2.19
CA GLY A 71 0.14 -9.22 1.49
C GLY A 71 0.05 -10.14 0.28
N TYR A 72 0.60 -9.70 -0.85
CA TYR A 72 0.59 -10.45 -2.10
C TYR A 72 2.02 -10.69 -2.58
N PRO A 73 2.70 -11.73 -2.07
CA PRO A 73 4.06 -12.01 -2.53
C PRO A 73 4.07 -12.40 -4.00
N ALA A 74 5.08 -11.93 -4.73
CA ALA A 74 5.26 -12.31 -6.13
C ALA A 74 5.87 -13.71 -6.21
N ASP A 75 5.40 -14.52 -7.16
CA ASP A 75 5.92 -15.87 -7.38
C ASP A 75 7.00 -15.86 -8.47
N TRP A 76 8.19 -15.41 -8.07
CA TRP A 76 9.33 -15.29 -8.99
C TRP A 76 9.76 -16.64 -9.56
N ASN A 77 9.56 -17.72 -8.80
CA ASN A 77 9.94 -19.07 -9.25
C ASN A 77 9.06 -19.53 -10.43
N GLN A 78 7.78 -19.19 -10.39
CA GLN A 78 6.84 -19.59 -11.43
C GLN A 78 6.85 -18.66 -12.64
N TYR A 79 6.93 -17.33 -12.40
CA TYR A 79 6.71 -16.33 -13.46
C TYR A 79 7.95 -15.55 -13.85
N GLY A 80 9.08 -15.72 -13.15
CA GLY A 80 10.28 -14.96 -13.42
C GLY A 80 10.03 -13.46 -13.34
N ASN A 81 10.52 -12.71 -14.32
CA ASN A 81 10.39 -11.24 -14.33
C ASN A 81 8.95 -10.74 -14.45
N SER A 82 8.02 -11.60 -14.87
CA SER A 82 6.61 -11.26 -14.95
C SER A 82 5.89 -11.32 -13.61
N ALA A 83 6.52 -11.90 -12.58
CA ALA A 83 5.87 -12.14 -11.28
C ALA A 83 5.39 -10.85 -10.62
N GLY A 84 6.23 -9.79 -10.68
CA GLY A 84 5.86 -8.48 -10.11
C GLY A 84 4.62 -7.88 -10.76
N PRO A 85 4.60 -7.71 -12.08
CA PRO A 85 3.42 -7.21 -12.78
C PRO A 85 2.16 -8.07 -12.56
N ILE A 86 2.29 -9.38 -12.57
CA ILE A 86 1.16 -10.29 -12.31
C ILE A 86 0.61 -10.07 -10.90
N ARG A 87 1.49 -10.01 -9.90
CA ARG A 87 1.11 -9.74 -8.51
C ARG A 87 0.44 -8.38 -8.36
N ASN A 88 0.97 -7.35 -9.03
CA ASN A 88 0.40 -6.01 -8.98
C ASN A 88 -1.02 -6.00 -9.55
N GLN A 89 -1.24 -6.68 -10.67
CA GLN A 89 -2.58 -6.78 -11.24
C GLN A 89 -3.54 -7.51 -10.31
N ALA A 90 -3.07 -8.57 -9.65
CA ALA A 90 -3.88 -9.33 -8.70
C ALA A 90 -4.34 -8.46 -7.53
N MET A 91 -3.47 -7.58 -7.01
CA MET A 91 -3.85 -6.67 -5.93
C MET A 91 -4.96 -5.71 -6.35
N ILE A 92 -4.85 -5.13 -7.55
CA ILE A 92 -5.86 -4.23 -8.10
C ILE A 92 -7.19 -4.96 -8.27
N ASP A 93 -7.16 -6.14 -8.88
CA ASP A 93 -8.38 -6.88 -9.21
C ASP A 93 -9.07 -7.45 -7.97
N ALA A 94 -8.30 -8.01 -7.04
CA ALA A 94 -8.87 -8.71 -5.89
C ALA A 94 -9.28 -7.75 -4.77
N ARG A 95 -8.51 -6.70 -4.53
CA ARG A 95 -8.76 -5.80 -3.41
C ARG A 95 -9.48 -4.52 -3.79
N LYS A 96 -9.45 -4.13 -5.07
CA LYS A 96 -10.12 -2.92 -5.56
C LYS A 96 -9.83 -1.72 -4.66
N PRO A 97 -8.55 -1.35 -4.50
CA PRO A 97 -8.19 -0.31 -3.55
C PRO A 97 -8.85 1.03 -3.91
N ASP A 98 -9.12 1.81 -2.89
CA ASP A 98 -9.67 3.15 -3.06
C ASP A 98 -8.60 4.16 -3.45
N VAL A 99 -7.37 3.89 -3.06
CA VAL A 99 -6.23 4.76 -3.37
C VAL A 99 -4.94 3.94 -3.33
N VAL A 100 -3.99 4.31 -4.19
CA VAL A 100 -2.63 3.79 -4.16
C VAL A 100 -1.73 4.91 -3.64
N VAL A 101 -0.94 4.62 -2.62
CA VAL A 101 0.08 5.53 -2.10
C VAL A 101 1.43 4.98 -2.50
N ALA A 102 2.12 5.72 -3.35
CA ALA A 102 3.38 5.28 -3.95
C ALA A 102 4.54 6.09 -3.35
N PHE A 103 5.39 5.39 -2.59
CA PHE A 103 6.64 5.94 -2.07
C PHE A 103 7.74 5.78 -3.11
N PRO A 104 8.88 6.48 -2.97
CA PRO A 104 9.95 6.37 -3.95
C PRO A 104 10.36 4.92 -4.23
N GLY A 105 10.45 4.56 -5.51
CA GLY A 105 10.78 3.21 -5.92
C GLY A 105 11.16 3.15 -7.39
N GLY A 106 11.33 1.94 -7.90
CA GLY A 106 11.79 1.69 -9.25
C GLY A 106 10.68 1.20 -10.19
N ILE A 107 11.04 0.25 -11.02
CA ILE A 107 10.17 -0.27 -12.09
C ILE A 107 8.87 -0.88 -11.55
N GLY A 108 8.97 -1.64 -10.46
CA GLY A 108 7.78 -2.27 -9.87
C GLY A 108 6.77 -1.27 -9.34
N THR A 109 7.26 -0.20 -8.72
CA THR A 109 6.42 0.89 -8.22
C THR A 109 5.77 1.63 -9.39
N HIS A 110 6.53 1.93 -10.44
CA HIS A 110 6.00 2.56 -11.64
C HIS A 110 4.93 1.69 -12.29
N ASN A 111 5.16 0.39 -12.39
CA ASN A 111 4.18 -0.56 -12.94
C ASN A 111 2.85 -0.49 -12.16
N MET A 112 2.91 -0.48 -10.83
CA MET A 112 1.71 -0.36 -10.02
C MET A 112 0.97 0.96 -10.28
N CYS A 113 1.70 2.06 -10.39
CA CYS A 113 1.06 3.36 -10.67
C CYS A 113 0.33 3.34 -12.02
N VAL A 114 0.93 2.74 -13.05
CA VAL A 114 0.29 2.62 -14.37
C VAL A 114 -0.97 1.76 -14.28
N LYS A 115 -0.89 0.61 -13.60
CA LYS A 115 -2.05 -0.28 -13.45
C LYS A 115 -3.19 0.38 -12.67
N ALA A 116 -2.87 1.14 -11.64
CA ALA A 116 -3.86 1.88 -10.87
C ALA A 116 -4.55 2.93 -11.75
N GLN A 117 -3.80 3.67 -12.55
CA GLN A 117 -4.36 4.65 -13.48
C GLN A 117 -5.27 3.99 -14.51
N GLN A 118 -4.88 2.86 -15.05
CA GLN A 118 -5.71 2.10 -15.98
C GLN A 118 -7.00 1.61 -15.34
N ALA A 119 -7.00 1.36 -14.05
CA ALA A 119 -8.17 0.91 -13.29
C ALA A 119 -8.97 2.08 -12.69
N ASN A 120 -8.59 3.31 -12.99
CA ASN A 120 -9.20 4.54 -12.45
C ASN A 120 -9.09 4.63 -10.92
N VAL A 121 -8.00 4.11 -10.37
CA VAL A 121 -7.69 4.23 -8.95
C VAL A 121 -6.76 5.43 -8.75
N PRO A 122 -7.12 6.38 -7.87
CA PRO A 122 -6.26 7.53 -7.59
C PRO A 122 -4.90 7.10 -7.06
N VAL A 123 -3.85 7.79 -7.50
CA VAL A 123 -2.48 7.52 -7.04
C VAL A 123 -1.94 8.79 -6.37
N VAL A 124 -1.48 8.64 -5.14
CA VAL A 124 -0.79 9.68 -4.40
C VAL A 124 0.70 9.33 -4.41
N LYS A 125 1.48 10.12 -5.12
CA LYS A 125 2.94 9.92 -5.20
C LYS A 125 3.62 10.75 -4.13
N ILE A 126 4.45 10.10 -3.33
CA ILE A 126 5.21 10.73 -2.25
C ILE A 126 6.66 10.87 -2.71
N ASP A 127 7.21 12.05 -2.49
CA ASP A 127 8.62 12.35 -2.84
C ASP A 127 9.61 11.85 -1.78
#